data_d622724bfdfae069f19a1337d03e117d
#
_entry.id   d622724bfdfae069f19a1337d03e117d
#
_cell.length_a   1.000
_cell.length_b   1.000
_cell.length_c   1.000
_cell.angle_alpha   90.00
_cell.angle_beta   90.00
_cell.angle_gamma   90.00
#
_symmetry.space_group_name_H-M   'P 1'
#
loop_
_entity.id
_entity.type
_entity.pdbx_description
1 polymer ?
#
loop_
_entity_poly.entity_id
_entity_poly.type
_entity_poly.pdbx_seq_one_letter_code
_entity_poly.pdbx_strand_id
1 'polypeptide(L)'
;MAVQPEVILGDITTLEVDVIVNAANPSLLGGGGVDGAIHRAAGPALLAACKQVLQQQGECPPGHAVITIAGDLPASAVIHTVGPVWHGGDRMEAQTLADAYKNSLQLAAANNYRSIAFPAISTGVYGYPREEAAAIAVRTVTAFLTRYNPLERVLFVCFDEETASIYRRLLASYP
;
A
#
# COMPACT_ATOMS: atom_id res chain seq x y z
N MET A 1 -12.34 -13.96 15.40
CA MET A 1 -12.14 -12.52 15.69
C MET A 1 -11.49 -11.83 14.51
N ALA A 2 -11.92 -10.63 14.22
CA ALA A 2 -11.30 -9.85 13.16
C ALA A 2 -9.87 -9.43 13.55
N VAL A 3 -8.97 -9.44 12.57
CA VAL A 3 -7.61 -8.96 12.75
C VAL A 3 -7.63 -7.44 12.92
N GLN A 4 -6.86 -6.95 13.88
CA GLN A 4 -6.71 -5.51 14.10
C GLN A 4 -5.45 -5.02 13.41
N PRO A 5 -5.54 -3.98 12.55
CA PRO A 5 -4.34 -3.38 11.99
C PRO A 5 -3.42 -2.79 13.07
N GLU A 6 -2.13 -2.85 12.83
CA GLU A 6 -1.10 -2.28 13.71
C GLU A 6 -0.44 -1.09 13.03
N VAL A 7 0.04 -0.15 13.82
CA VAL A 7 0.79 1.02 13.32
C VAL A 7 2.25 0.85 13.71
N ILE A 8 3.14 0.97 12.72
CA ILE A 8 4.59 0.88 12.93
C ILE A 8 5.23 2.17 12.43
N LEU A 9 6.12 2.73 13.25
CA LEU A 9 7.00 3.81 12.85
C LEU A 9 8.31 3.18 12.40
N GLY A 10 8.64 3.27 11.11
CA GLY A 10 9.85 2.62 10.60
C GLY A 10 9.96 2.60 9.08
N ASP A 11 10.78 1.68 8.60
CA ASP A 11 11.10 1.51 7.18
C ASP A 11 10.44 0.24 6.64
N ILE A 12 9.53 0.40 5.70
CA ILE A 12 8.76 -0.71 5.12
C ILE A 12 9.66 -1.74 4.40
N THR A 13 10.83 -1.30 3.90
CA THR A 13 11.74 -2.17 3.15
C THR A 13 12.47 -3.19 4.02
N THR A 14 12.42 -3.03 5.35
CA THR A 14 13.10 -3.93 6.29
C THR A 14 12.17 -4.98 6.89
N LEU A 15 10.88 -4.95 6.59
CA LEU A 15 9.90 -5.80 7.26
C LEU A 15 9.86 -7.21 6.70
N GLU A 16 9.83 -8.18 7.60
CA GLU A 16 9.68 -9.61 7.27
C GLU A 16 8.21 -9.99 7.25
N VAL A 17 7.48 -9.45 6.28
CA VAL A 17 6.06 -9.78 6.04
C VAL A 17 5.96 -10.47 4.70
N ASP A 18 4.82 -11.10 4.42
CA ASP A 18 4.64 -11.75 3.12
C ASP A 18 4.63 -10.74 1.99
N VAL A 19 3.92 -9.63 2.17
CA VAL A 19 3.75 -8.62 1.14
C VAL A 19 4.00 -7.23 1.70
N ILE A 20 4.80 -6.44 0.98
CA ILE A 20 4.80 -4.98 1.19
C ILE A 20 4.11 -4.33 0.00
N VAL A 21 3.39 -3.24 0.28
CA VAL A 21 2.71 -2.46 -0.75
C VAL A 21 3.56 -1.27 -1.13
N ASN A 22 3.73 -1.08 -2.42
CA ASN A 22 4.43 0.07 -2.99
C ASN A 22 3.41 1.10 -3.46
N ALA A 23 3.59 2.35 -3.08
CA ALA A 23 2.82 3.47 -3.60
C ALA A 23 3.47 3.90 -4.91
N ALA A 24 3.09 3.23 -5.98
CA ALA A 24 3.70 3.38 -7.30
C ALA A 24 3.05 4.51 -8.10
N ASN A 25 3.72 4.91 -9.19
CA ASN A 25 3.10 5.71 -10.23
C ASN A 25 2.59 4.77 -11.35
N PRO A 26 1.78 5.28 -12.30
CA PRO A 26 1.20 4.42 -13.33
C PRO A 26 2.23 3.70 -14.20
N SER A 27 3.42 4.28 -14.38
CA SER A 27 4.46 3.66 -15.20
C SER A 27 5.12 2.44 -14.55
N LEU A 28 5.01 2.27 -13.22
CA LEU A 28 5.65 1.20 -12.46
C LEU A 28 7.18 1.20 -12.51
N LEU A 29 7.81 2.25 -13.04
CA LEU A 29 9.25 2.28 -13.29
C LEU A 29 10.06 2.92 -12.17
N GLY A 30 9.44 3.12 -11.01
CA GLY A 30 10.10 3.75 -9.88
C GLY A 30 9.87 5.26 -9.84
N GLY A 31 10.33 5.87 -8.79
CA GLY A 31 10.18 7.30 -8.54
C GLY A 31 10.84 7.68 -7.23
N GLY A 32 10.31 8.71 -6.57
CA GLY A 32 10.81 9.16 -5.28
C GLY A 32 10.08 8.51 -4.11
N GLY A 33 10.40 8.95 -2.90
CA GLY A 33 9.73 8.50 -1.68
C GLY A 33 9.84 7.01 -1.46
N VAL A 34 8.74 6.38 -1.01
CA VAL A 34 8.72 4.95 -0.72
C VAL A 34 8.95 4.10 -1.97
N ASP A 35 8.45 4.54 -3.13
CA ASP A 35 8.66 3.87 -4.41
C ASP A 35 10.16 3.73 -4.72
N GLY A 36 10.89 4.83 -4.63
CA GLY A 36 12.34 4.82 -4.81
C GLY A 36 13.06 3.95 -3.79
N ALA A 37 12.66 4.03 -2.52
CA ALA A 37 13.26 3.21 -1.46
C ALA A 37 13.06 1.71 -1.71
N ILE A 38 11.86 1.31 -2.11
CA ILE A 38 11.55 -0.10 -2.41
C ILE A 38 12.38 -0.59 -3.60
N HIS A 39 12.45 0.20 -4.67
CA HIS A 39 13.26 -0.19 -5.83
C HIS A 39 14.74 -0.33 -5.49
N ARG A 40 15.29 0.59 -4.69
CA ARG A 40 16.70 0.51 -4.27
C ARG A 40 16.98 -0.74 -3.43
N ALA A 41 16.09 -1.03 -2.47
CA ALA A 41 16.27 -2.18 -1.59
C ALA A 41 16.04 -3.52 -2.31
N ALA A 42 15.12 -3.56 -3.25
CA ALA A 42 14.80 -4.78 -4.02
C ALA A 42 15.87 -5.13 -5.05
N GLY A 43 16.58 -4.13 -5.56
CA GLY A 43 17.55 -4.31 -6.62
C GLY A 43 16.91 -4.39 -8.02
N PRO A 44 17.72 -4.65 -9.06
CA PRO A 44 17.26 -4.53 -10.46
C PRO A 44 16.20 -5.56 -10.87
N ALA A 45 16.07 -6.67 -10.15
CA ALA A 45 15.05 -7.68 -10.46
C ALA A 45 13.63 -7.14 -10.34
N LEU A 46 13.38 -6.23 -9.41
CA LEU A 46 12.06 -5.62 -9.26
C LEU A 46 11.71 -4.76 -10.47
N LEU A 47 12.64 -3.92 -10.91
CA LEU A 47 12.42 -3.10 -12.09
C LEU A 47 12.16 -3.94 -13.32
N ALA A 48 12.91 -5.02 -13.49
CA ALA A 48 12.71 -5.96 -14.60
C ALA A 48 11.32 -6.57 -14.58
N ALA A 49 10.84 -6.98 -13.39
CA ALA A 49 9.50 -7.51 -13.24
C ALA A 49 8.41 -6.47 -13.57
N CYS A 50 8.61 -5.22 -13.14
CA CYS A 50 7.69 -4.12 -13.47
C CYS A 50 7.62 -3.86 -14.97
N LYS A 51 8.76 -3.91 -15.65
CA LYS A 51 8.82 -3.76 -17.12
C LYS A 51 8.04 -4.86 -17.83
N GLN A 52 8.09 -6.10 -17.33
CA GLN A 52 7.30 -7.19 -17.87
C GLN A 52 5.80 -6.94 -17.72
N VAL A 53 5.37 -6.45 -16.57
CA VAL A 53 3.96 -6.09 -16.36
C VAL A 53 3.53 -5.04 -17.38
N LEU A 54 4.34 -4.00 -17.59
CA LEU A 54 4.05 -2.96 -18.57
C LEU A 54 3.90 -3.51 -19.99
N GLN A 55 4.75 -4.47 -20.37
CA GLN A 55 4.67 -5.10 -21.69
C GLN A 55 3.41 -5.94 -21.86
N GLN A 56 2.98 -6.60 -20.80
CA GLN A 56 1.84 -7.51 -20.86
C GLN A 56 0.50 -6.80 -20.78
N GLN A 57 0.38 -5.75 -19.97
CA GLN A 57 -0.92 -5.13 -19.70
C GLN A 57 -0.90 -3.60 -19.71
N GLY A 58 0.24 -2.96 -19.97
CA GLY A 58 0.35 -1.51 -19.97
C GLY A 58 0.46 -0.91 -18.58
N GLU A 59 0.21 0.38 -18.47
CA GLU A 59 0.30 1.11 -17.22
C GLU A 59 -0.73 0.63 -16.19
N CYS A 60 -0.40 0.82 -14.91
CA CYS A 60 -1.32 0.54 -13.81
C CYS A 60 -2.15 1.80 -13.54
N PRO A 61 -3.46 1.79 -13.80
CA PRO A 61 -4.28 2.98 -13.57
C PRO A 61 -4.44 3.27 -12.06
N PRO A 62 -4.75 4.53 -11.69
CA PRO A 62 -5.08 4.84 -10.30
C PRO A 62 -6.19 3.95 -9.74
N GLY A 63 -6.01 3.48 -8.51
CA GLY A 63 -6.93 2.58 -7.83
C GLY A 63 -6.68 1.10 -8.11
N HIS A 64 -5.87 0.77 -9.11
CA HIS A 64 -5.54 -0.61 -9.46
C HIS A 64 -4.29 -1.08 -8.74
N ALA A 65 -4.04 -2.39 -8.76
CA ALA A 65 -2.87 -2.99 -8.13
C ALA A 65 -2.36 -4.16 -8.96
N VAL A 66 -1.04 -4.34 -8.95
CA VAL A 66 -0.38 -5.49 -9.58
C VAL A 66 0.61 -6.08 -8.60
N ILE A 67 0.94 -7.36 -8.76
CA ILE A 67 1.88 -8.05 -7.88
C ILE A 67 3.10 -8.51 -8.65
N THR A 68 4.28 -8.37 -8.03
CA THR A 68 5.56 -8.83 -8.59
C THR A 68 6.36 -9.57 -7.53
N ILE A 69 7.48 -10.15 -7.98
CA ILE A 69 8.51 -10.66 -7.06
C ILE A 69 9.08 -9.51 -6.23
N ALA A 70 9.71 -9.83 -5.11
CA ALA A 70 10.27 -8.84 -4.19
C ALA A 70 11.77 -8.59 -4.39
N GLY A 71 12.47 -9.37 -5.23
CA GLY A 71 13.90 -9.24 -5.40
C GLY A 71 14.64 -9.48 -4.08
N ASP A 72 15.51 -8.56 -3.69
CA ASP A 72 16.33 -8.67 -2.48
C ASP A 72 15.62 -8.25 -1.19
N LEU A 73 14.35 -7.87 -1.25
CA LEU A 73 13.59 -7.50 -0.05
C LEU A 73 13.32 -8.72 0.83
N PRO A 74 13.19 -8.52 2.18
CA PRO A 74 12.79 -9.60 3.08
C PRO A 74 11.37 -10.14 2.79
N ALA A 75 10.50 -9.31 2.22
CA ALA A 75 9.14 -9.72 1.86
C ALA A 75 9.14 -10.77 0.75
N SER A 76 8.06 -11.55 0.66
CA SER A 76 7.90 -12.56 -0.39
C SER A 76 7.45 -11.97 -1.71
N ALA A 77 6.70 -10.89 -1.68
CA ALA A 77 6.18 -10.22 -2.88
C ALA A 77 5.99 -8.73 -2.64
N VAL A 78 5.87 -7.98 -3.74
CA VAL A 78 5.50 -6.56 -3.70
C VAL A 78 4.19 -6.38 -4.46
N ILE A 79 3.24 -5.72 -3.85
CA ILE A 79 2.04 -5.26 -4.52
C ILE A 79 2.24 -3.78 -4.83
N HIS A 80 2.16 -3.43 -6.11
CA HIS A 80 2.27 -2.05 -6.57
C HIS A 80 0.86 -1.52 -6.79
N THR A 81 0.48 -0.48 -6.06
CA THR A 81 -0.81 0.18 -6.24
C THR A 81 -0.60 1.66 -6.50
N VAL A 82 -1.48 2.23 -7.30
CA VAL A 82 -1.39 3.63 -7.69
C VAL A 82 -2.51 4.39 -7.01
N GLY A 83 -2.15 5.26 -6.08
CA GLY A 83 -3.10 6.16 -5.45
C GLY A 83 -3.41 7.35 -6.34
N PRO A 84 -4.46 8.11 -6.01
CA PRO A 84 -4.82 9.29 -6.77
C PRO A 84 -3.89 10.47 -6.45
N VAL A 85 -3.69 11.34 -7.44
CA VAL A 85 -3.14 12.68 -7.21
C VAL A 85 -4.27 13.53 -6.64
N TRP A 86 -3.98 14.31 -5.60
CA TRP A 86 -4.98 15.17 -4.97
C TRP A 86 -5.25 16.40 -5.83
N HIS A 87 -6.52 16.63 -6.16
CA HIS A 87 -6.99 17.77 -6.96
C HIS A 87 -8.15 18.50 -6.25
N GLY A 88 -8.16 18.47 -4.91
CA GLY A 88 -9.17 19.17 -4.12
C GLY A 88 -10.38 18.34 -3.69
N GLY A 89 -10.45 17.08 -4.08
CA GLY A 89 -11.53 16.18 -3.66
C GLY A 89 -12.69 16.05 -4.64
N ASP A 90 -12.63 16.71 -5.80
CA ASP A 90 -13.73 16.75 -6.76
C ASP A 90 -13.60 15.71 -7.89
N ARG A 91 -12.56 14.87 -7.86
CA ARG A 91 -12.26 13.92 -8.93
C ARG A 91 -12.31 12.47 -8.45
N MET A 92 -13.20 12.19 -7.51
CA MET A 92 -13.39 10.86 -6.93
C MET A 92 -12.11 10.29 -6.28
N GLU A 93 -11.26 11.16 -5.77
CA GLU A 93 -9.99 10.74 -5.15
C GLU A 93 -10.23 9.81 -3.95
N ALA A 94 -11.27 10.07 -3.15
CA ALA A 94 -11.58 9.22 -2.00
C ALA A 94 -11.90 7.79 -2.43
N GLN A 95 -12.69 7.61 -3.48
CA GLN A 95 -13.03 6.28 -4.00
C GLN A 95 -11.79 5.61 -4.59
N THR A 96 -10.98 6.35 -5.36
CA THR A 96 -9.77 5.82 -5.97
C THR A 96 -8.77 5.37 -4.92
N LEU A 97 -8.60 6.15 -3.84
CA LEU A 97 -7.71 5.78 -2.74
C LEU A 97 -8.23 4.53 -2.01
N ALA A 98 -9.53 4.45 -1.76
CA ALA A 98 -10.15 3.27 -1.16
C ALA A 98 -9.92 2.04 -2.04
N ASP A 99 -10.08 2.18 -3.36
CA ASP A 99 -9.84 1.09 -4.31
C ASP A 99 -8.40 0.61 -4.27
N ALA A 100 -7.43 1.52 -4.13
CA ALA A 100 -6.02 1.15 -4.03
C ALA A 100 -5.77 0.23 -2.82
N TYR A 101 -6.32 0.57 -1.65
CA TYR A 101 -6.21 -0.29 -0.48
C TYR A 101 -6.96 -1.61 -0.65
N LYS A 102 -8.20 -1.55 -1.11
CA LYS A 102 -9.03 -2.73 -1.28
C LYS A 102 -8.46 -3.71 -2.30
N ASN A 103 -8.03 -3.21 -3.46
CA ASN A 103 -7.48 -4.08 -4.50
C ASN A 103 -6.15 -4.71 -4.06
N SER A 104 -5.34 -3.99 -3.28
CA SER A 104 -4.12 -4.54 -2.70
C SER A 104 -4.44 -5.69 -1.73
N LEU A 105 -5.42 -5.51 -0.86
CA LEU A 105 -5.85 -6.55 0.09
C LEU A 105 -6.42 -7.77 -0.64
N GLN A 106 -7.25 -7.55 -1.65
CA GLN A 106 -7.82 -8.63 -2.45
C GLN A 106 -6.74 -9.44 -3.16
N LEU A 107 -5.74 -8.77 -3.69
CA LEU A 107 -4.64 -9.41 -4.41
C LEU A 107 -3.78 -10.24 -3.45
N ALA A 108 -3.49 -9.74 -2.27
CA ALA A 108 -2.77 -10.48 -1.24
C ALA A 108 -3.57 -11.72 -0.80
N ALA A 109 -4.86 -11.55 -0.53
CA ALA A 109 -5.74 -12.65 -0.11
C ALA A 109 -5.86 -13.72 -1.19
N ALA A 110 -6.01 -13.31 -2.46
CA ALA A 110 -6.11 -14.24 -3.59
C ALA A 110 -4.85 -15.10 -3.76
N ASN A 111 -3.69 -14.60 -3.34
CA ASN A 111 -2.44 -15.32 -3.36
C ASN A 111 -2.14 -16.05 -2.04
N ASN A 112 -3.10 -16.09 -1.12
CA ASN A 112 -3.01 -16.76 0.18
C ASN A 112 -1.89 -16.21 1.08
N TYR A 113 -1.51 -14.95 0.92
CA TYR A 113 -0.59 -14.29 1.83
C TYR A 113 -1.29 -13.95 3.15
N ARG A 114 -0.52 -14.01 4.24
CA ARG A 114 -1.05 -13.86 5.59
C ARG A 114 -0.68 -12.54 6.26
N SER A 115 0.34 -11.86 5.73
CA SER A 115 0.77 -10.58 6.29
C SER A 115 1.04 -9.57 5.19
N ILE A 116 0.64 -8.33 5.44
CA ILE A 116 0.77 -7.23 4.49
C ILE A 116 1.10 -5.93 5.23
N ALA A 117 1.99 -5.14 4.64
CA ALA A 117 2.35 -3.83 5.17
C ALA A 117 2.08 -2.75 4.13
N PHE A 118 1.43 -1.68 4.56
CA PHE A 118 1.06 -0.55 3.72
C PHE A 118 1.85 0.70 4.08
N PRO A 119 2.30 1.49 3.09
CA PRO A 119 2.72 2.87 3.33
C PRO A 119 1.50 3.78 3.39
N ALA A 120 1.72 5.06 3.71
CA ALA A 120 0.66 6.08 3.63
C ALA A 120 0.50 6.52 2.17
N ILE A 121 -0.41 5.88 1.46
CA ILE A 121 -0.59 6.06 0.01
C ILE A 121 -1.10 7.47 -0.29
N SER A 122 -0.56 8.11 -1.34
CA SER A 122 -0.94 9.42 -1.90
C SER A 122 -0.60 10.65 -1.03
N THR A 123 -0.02 10.49 0.16
CA THR A 123 0.21 11.62 1.06
C THR A 123 1.56 12.32 0.87
N GLY A 124 2.42 11.78 0.01
CA GLY A 124 3.68 12.43 -0.35
C GLY A 124 3.50 13.42 -1.49
N VAL A 125 4.19 13.17 -2.61
CA VAL A 125 4.17 14.04 -3.80
C VAL A 125 2.76 14.25 -4.35
N TYR A 126 1.88 13.25 -4.22
CA TYR A 126 0.51 13.36 -4.72
C TYR A 126 -0.38 14.28 -3.88
N GLY A 127 0.07 14.69 -2.70
CA GLY A 127 -0.51 15.80 -1.94
C GLY A 127 -1.85 15.53 -1.27
N TYR A 128 -2.29 14.29 -1.16
CA TYR A 128 -3.53 14.01 -0.44
C TYR A 128 -3.39 14.41 1.03
N PRO A 129 -4.36 15.15 1.60
CA PRO A 129 -4.31 15.52 3.02
C PRO A 129 -4.19 14.29 3.90
N ARG A 130 -3.23 14.30 4.83
CA ARG A 130 -2.88 13.12 5.63
C ARG A 130 -4.02 12.55 6.43
N GLU A 131 -4.79 13.42 7.10
CA GLU A 131 -5.87 12.97 7.97
C GLU A 131 -6.99 12.31 7.18
N GLU A 132 -7.37 12.91 6.06
CA GLU A 132 -8.40 12.37 5.19
C GLU A 132 -7.96 11.06 4.54
N ALA A 133 -6.71 11.00 4.08
CA ALA A 133 -6.15 9.78 3.49
C ALA A 133 -6.09 8.64 4.51
N ALA A 134 -5.64 8.93 5.73
CA ALA A 134 -5.55 7.95 6.80
C ALA A 134 -6.95 7.42 7.18
N ALA A 135 -7.95 8.29 7.23
CA ALA A 135 -9.32 7.88 7.53
C ALA A 135 -9.84 6.89 6.49
N ILE A 136 -9.56 7.14 5.21
CA ILE A 136 -9.95 6.23 4.12
C ILE A 136 -9.22 4.89 4.26
N ALA A 137 -7.91 4.93 4.53
CA ALA A 137 -7.12 3.72 4.70
C ALA A 137 -7.64 2.85 5.85
N VAL A 138 -7.84 3.45 7.01
CA VAL A 138 -8.32 2.73 8.21
C VAL A 138 -9.70 2.15 7.95
N ARG A 139 -10.62 2.94 7.41
CA ARG A 139 -11.99 2.49 7.13
C ARG A 139 -12.00 1.33 6.12
N THR A 140 -11.26 1.46 5.04
CA THR A 140 -11.24 0.45 3.98
C THR A 140 -10.62 -0.86 4.45
N VAL A 141 -9.49 -0.77 5.15
CA VAL A 141 -8.79 -1.96 5.65
C VAL A 141 -9.60 -2.66 6.73
N THR A 142 -10.16 -1.93 7.69
CA THR A 142 -10.95 -2.54 8.76
C THR A 142 -12.21 -3.20 8.20
N ALA A 143 -12.88 -2.59 7.23
CA ALA A 143 -14.05 -3.18 6.58
C ALA A 143 -13.69 -4.48 5.85
N PHE A 144 -12.56 -4.51 5.15
CA PHE A 144 -12.10 -5.72 4.46
C PHE A 144 -11.84 -6.85 5.45
N LEU A 145 -11.21 -6.55 6.58
CA LEU A 145 -10.82 -7.55 7.57
C LEU A 145 -12.00 -8.17 8.34
N THR A 146 -13.20 -7.59 8.23
CA THR A 146 -14.40 -8.20 8.82
C THR A 146 -14.92 -9.39 7.99
N ARG A 147 -14.46 -9.51 6.74
CA ARG A 147 -14.85 -10.61 5.85
C ARG A 147 -13.85 -11.76 5.98
N TYR A 148 -14.29 -12.96 5.57
CA TYR A 148 -13.38 -14.10 5.54
C TYR A 148 -12.22 -13.85 4.56
N ASN A 149 -10.99 -13.98 5.07
CA ASN A 149 -9.77 -13.82 4.28
C ASN A 149 -8.60 -14.48 5.03
N PRO A 150 -7.48 -14.82 4.34
CA PRO A 150 -6.33 -15.46 4.99
C PRO A 150 -5.42 -14.51 5.78
N LEU A 151 -5.66 -13.20 5.74
CA LEU A 151 -4.77 -12.24 6.38
C LEU A 151 -4.83 -12.33 7.90
N GLU A 152 -3.66 -12.47 8.51
CA GLU A 152 -3.48 -12.60 9.95
C GLU A 152 -2.82 -11.37 10.57
N ARG A 153 -2.09 -10.58 9.76
CA ARG A 153 -1.37 -9.40 10.21
C ARG A 153 -1.39 -8.31 9.15
N VAL A 154 -1.82 -7.13 9.53
CA VAL A 154 -1.87 -5.95 8.65
C VAL A 154 -1.20 -4.78 9.36
N LEU A 155 -0.23 -4.16 8.68
CA LEU A 155 0.56 -3.08 9.24
C LEU A 155 0.37 -1.81 8.41
N PHE A 156 0.20 -0.67 9.10
CA PHE A 156 0.37 0.65 8.52
C PHE A 156 1.75 1.16 8.94
N VAL A 157 2.62 1.38 7.97
CA VAL A 157 4.01 1.77 8.20
C VAL A 157 4.16 3.25 7.92
N CYS A 158 4.55 4.00 8.94
CA CYS A 158 4.66 5.46 8.88
C CYS A 158 6.12 5.88 9.04
N PHE A 159 6.54 6.91 8.30
CA PHE A 159 7.91 7.42 8.41
C PHE A 159 8.09 8.39 9.55
N ASP A 160 7.03 9.09 9.96
CA ASP A 160 7.13 10.12 10.98
C ASP A 160 6.06 9.92 12.04
N GLU A 161 6.32 10.50 13.21
CA GLU A 161 5.44 10.37 14.38
C GLU A 161 4.09 11.04 14.16
N GLU A 162 4.04 12.13 13.42
CA GLU A 162 2.79 12.83 13.12
C GLU A 162 1.81 11.91 12.37
N THR A 163 2.28 11.26 11.31
CA THR A 163 1.46 10.33 10.55
C THR A 163 1.06 9.11 11.41
N ALA A 164 2.00 8.56 12.17
CA ALA A 164 1.71 7.44 13.05
C ALA A 164 0.65 7.79 14.10
N SER A 165 0.70 8.98 14.67
CA SER A 165 -0.30 9.45 15.62
C SER A 165 -1.69 9.52 15.01
N ILE A 166 -1.80 9.98 13.77
CA ILE A 166 -3.08 10.05 13.05
C ILE A 166 -3.68 8.65 12.91
N TYR A 167 -2.89 7.68 12.45
CA TYR A 167 -3.34 6.30 12.29
C TYR A 167 -3.74 5.67 13.62
N ARG A 168 -2.95 5.87 14.68
CA ARG A 168 -3.26 5.32 16.01
C ARG A 168 -4.57 5.87 16.55
N ARG A 169 -4.78 7.19 16.40
CA ARG A 169 -6.02 7.85 16.84
C ARG A 169 -7.23 7.29 16.11
N LEU A 170 -7.11 7.13 14.78
CA LEU A 170 -8.22 6.63 13.97
C LEU A 170 -8.53 5.17 14.29
N LEU A 171 -7.51 4.34 14.48
CA LEU A 171 -7.71 2.94 14.84
C LEU A 171 -8.34 2.78 16.21
N ALA A 172 -8.05 3.66 17.15
CA ALA A 172 -8.65 3.63 18.48
C ALA A 172 -10.16 3.86 18.45
N SER A 173 -10.70 4.45 17.38
CA SER A 173 -12.13 4.68 17.20
C SER A 173 -12.89 3.43 16.72
N TYR A 174 -12.17 2.38 16.31
CA TYR A 174 -12.78 1.14 15.84
C TYR A 174 -12.75 0.10 16.94
N PRO A 175 -13.89 -0.55 17.25
CA PRO A 175 -13.97 -1.59 18.27
C PRO A 175 -13.23 -2.86 17.91
#